data_cf894631bb60bea23c22a1ec13adbf57
#
_entry.id   cf894631bb60bea23c22a1ec13adbf57
#
_cell.length_a   1.000
_cell.length_b   1.000
_cell.length_c   1.000
_cell.angle_alpha   90.00
_cell.angle_beta   90.00
_cell.angle_gamma   90.00
#
_symmetry.space_group_name_H-M   'P 1'
#
loop_
_entity.id
_entity.type
_entity.pdbx_description
1 polymer ?
#
loop_
_entity_poly.entity_id
_entity_poly.type
_entity_poly.pdbx_seq_one_letter_code
_entity_poly.pdbx_strand_id
1 'polypeptide(L)'
;MTSPLKIGDLARESGASVRMLRFYEQLGLLAPVRNAAGYRLYDAADVALVRKVRLLNQAGLPLKTLALMRDCLRDEPQDFCAELRRALHAQQAEIARQMVLLGQSQALL
;
A
#
# COMPACT_ATOMS: atom_id res chain seq x y z
N MET A 1 -25.86 0.10 3.65
CA MET A 1 -24.88 1.20 3.59
C MET A 1 -23.93 1.11 4.77
N THR A 2 -22.63 1.05 4.47
CA THR A 2 -21.62 1.06 5.52
C THR A 2 -21.44 2.48 6.02
N SER A 3 -21.38 2.64 7.36
CA SER A 3 -21.08 3.93 7.96
C SER A 3 -19.66 4.37 7.60
N PRO A 4 -19.42 5.67 7.42
CA PRO A 4 -18.07 6.16 7.20
C PRO A 4 -17.14 5.77 8.35
N LEU A 5 -15.90 5.44 8.00
CA LEU A 5 -14.88 5.07 8.98
C LEU A 5 -14.05 6.28 9.38
N LYS A 6 -13.69 6.36 10.65
CA LYS A 6 -12.70 7.32 11.12
C LYS A 6 -11.31 6.71 10.96
N ILE A 7 -10.28 7.53 11.11
CA ILE A 7 -8.89 7.08 10.92
C ILE A 7 -8.51 5.92 11.86
N GLY A 8 -9.02 5.92 13.09
CA GLY A 8 -8.79 4.83 14.04
C GLY A 8 -9.41 3.51 13.57
N ASP A 9 -10.60 3.57 12.97
CA ASP A 9 -11.26 2.40 12.40
C ASP A 9 -10.49 1.87 11.20
N LEU A 10 -10.05 2.77 10.33
CA LEU A 10 -9.24 2.39 9.17
C LEU A 10 -7.94 1.72 9.62
N ALA A 11 -7.31 2.25 10.65
CA ALA A 11 -6.09 1.65 11.22
C ALA A 11 -6.36 0.23 11.69
N ARG A 12 -7.43 0.00 12.44
CA ARG A 12 -7.77 -1.33 12.95
C ARG A 12 -8.06 -2.31 11.81
N GLU A 13 -8.87 -1.90 10.85
CA GLU A 13 -9.30 -2.78 9.76
C GLU A 13 -8.20 -3.07 8.75
N SER A 14 -7.32 -2.11 8.51
CA SER A 14 -6.22 -2.27 7.53
C SER A 14 -4.95 -2.84 8.14
N GLY A 15 -4.81 -2.76 9.47
CA GLY A 15 -3.58 -3.16 10.15
C GLY A 15 -2.47 -2.12 10.10
N ALA A 16 -2.71 -0.96 9.52
CA ALA A 16 -1.74 0.14 9.50
C ALA A 16 -1.91 1.01 10.75
N SER A 17 -0.83 1.66 11.18
CA SER A 17 -0.92 2.64 12.25
C SER A 17 -1.51 3.94 11.74
N VAL A 18 -2.08 4.74 12.66
CA VAL A 18 -2.58 6.08 12.32
C VAL A 18 -1.46 6.93 11.72
N ARG A 19 -0.24 6.80 12.24
CA ARG A 19 0.92 7.52 11.73
C ARG A 19 1.21 7.16 10.28
N MET A 20 1.16 5.87 9.94
CA MET A 20 1.33 5.41 8.56
C MET A 20 0.25 5.96 7.65
N LEU A 21 -1.01 5.96 8.11
CA LEU A 21 -2.13 6.46 7.32
C LEU A 21 -1.99 7.95 7.03
N ARG A 22 -1.52 8.73 7.99
CA ARG A 22 -1.24 10.16 7.79
C ARG A 22 -0.13 10.37 6.75
N PHE A 23 0.88 9.51 6.79
CA PHE A 23 1.95 9.55 5.80
C PHE A 23 1.42 9.20 4.39
N TYR A 24 0.57 8.19 4.29
CA TYR A 24 -0.07 7.85 3.01
C TYR A 24 -0.88 9.02 2.45
N GLU A 25 -1.56 9.77 3.32
CA GLU A 25 -2.29 10.96 2.90
C GLU A 25 -1.34 12.02 2.35
N GLN A 26 -0.19 12.24 3.00
CA GLN A 26 0.83 13.18 2.53
C GLN A 26 1.38 12.80 1.16
N LEU A 27 1.49 11.51 0.88
CA LEU A 27 1.96 11.01 -0.41
C LEU A 27 0.88 11.02 -1.50
N GLY A 28 -0.36 11.31 -1.13
CA GLY A 28 -1.48 11.30 -2.07
C GLY A 28 -2.10 9.93 -2.29
N LEU A 29 -1.71 8.91 -1.51
CA LEU A 29 -2.32 7.59 -1.58
C LEU A 29 -3.73 7.56 -1.01
N LEU A 30 -4.00 8.37 0.00
CA LEU A 30 -5.31 8.55 0.60
C LEU A 30 -5.77 9.97 0.43
N ALA A 31 -7.04 10.15 0.12
CA ALA A 31 -7.67 11.47 -0.02
C ALA A 31 -8.99 11.46 0.76
N PRO A 32 -8.93 11.59 2.09
CA PRO A 32 -10.13 11.50 2.90
C PRO A 32 -11.07 12.66 2.67
N VAL A 33 -12.36 12.37 2.77
CA VAL A 33 -13.40 13.39 2.83
C VAL A 33 -13.53 13.83 4.29
N ARG A 34 -13.67 15.13 4.54
CA ARG A 34 -13.86 15.65 5.89
C ARG A 34 -15.33 15.93 6.11
N ASN A 35 -15.84 15.61 7.30
CA ASN A 35 -17.22 15.94 7.69
C ASN A 35 -17.30 17.42 8.14
N ALA A 36 -18.48 17.86 8.53
CA ALA A 36 -18.71 19.25 8.97
C ALA A 36 -17.88 19.64 10.19
N ALA A 37 -17.50 18.65 11.03
CA ALA A 37 -16.65 18.88 12.20
C ALA A 37 -15.16 18.84 11.88
N GLY A 38 -14.78 18.62 10.62
CA GLY A 38 -13.38 18.56 10.19
C GLY A 38 -12.68 17.23 10.34
N TYR A 39 -13.39 16.19 10.76
CA TYR A 39 -12.82 14.85 10.91
C TYR A 39 -12.69 14.15 9.56
N ARG A 40 -11.60 13.40 9.42
CA ARG A 40 -11.35 12.58 8.22
C ARG A 40 -12.28 11.39 8.20
N LEU A 41 -12.89 11.13 7.04
CA LEU A 41 -13.78 9.99 6.81
C LEU A 41 -13.24 9.10 5.70
N TYR A 42 -13.33 7.80 5.90
CA TYR A 42 -12.84 6.78 4.98
C TYR A 42 -13.93 5.75 4.71
N ASP A 43 -13.71 4.89 3.72
CA ASP A 43 -14.66 3.85 3.34
C ASP A 43 -13.96 2.49 3.17
N ALA A 44 -14.74 1.48 2.79
CA ALA A 44 -14.22 0.12 2.59
C ALA A 44 -13.17 0.07 1.46
N ALA A 45 -13.30 0.92 0.44
CA ALA A 45 -12.31 0.99 -0.64
C ALA A 45 -10.97 1.48 -0.12
N ASP A 46 -10.96 2.38 0.86
CA ASP A 46 -9.73 2.84 1.50
C ASP A 46 -9.06 1.72 2.30
N VAL A 47 -9.85 0.88 2.98
CA VAL A 47 -9.33 -0.28 3.70
C VAL A 47 -8.60 -1.21 2.72
N ALA A 48 -9.25 -1.53 1.60
CA ALA A 48 -8.67 -2.40 0.56
C ALA A 48 -7.40 -1.80 -0.02
N LEU A 49 -7.40 -0.49 -0.29
CA LEU A 49 -6.23 0.22 -0.82
C LEU A 49 -5.06 0.14 0.15
N VAL A 50 -5.29 0.42 1.43
CA VAL A 50 -4.22 0.41 2.44
C VAL A 50 -3.64 -0.99 2.60
N ARG A 51 -4.47 -2.02 2.61
CA ARG A 51 -4.01 -3.41 2.67
C ARG A 51 -3.12 -3.75 1.48
N LYS A 52 -3.53 -3.34 0.28
CA LYS A 52 -2.77 -3.55 -0.95
C LYS A 52 -1.43 -2.82 -0.92
N VAL A 53 -1.43 -1.55 -0.51
CA VAL A 53 -0.22 -0.74 -0.40
C VAL A 53 0.76 -1.36 0.60
N ARG A 54 0.27 -1.81 1.75
CA ARG A 54 1.12 -2.45 2.74
C ARG A 54 1.77 -3.71 2.20
N LEU A 55 0.97 -4.56 1.55
CA LEU A 55 1.47 -5.81 0.97
C LEU A 55 2.55 -5.55 -0.07
N LEU A 56 2.31 -4.63 -1.00
CA LEU A 56 3.26 -4.30 -2.07
C LEU A 56 4.52 -3.63 -1.50
N ASN A 57 4.37 -2.78 -0.50
CA ASN A 57 5.51 -2.15 0.16
C ASN A 57 6.37 -3.17 0.90
N GLN A 58 5.74 -4.14 1.56
CA GLN A 58 6.45 -5.23 2.23
C GLN A 58 7.21 -6.11 1.22
N ALA A 59 6.66 -6.24 0.00
CA ALA A 59 7.33 -6.96 -1.09
C ALA A 59 8.50 -6.18 -1.70
N GLY A 60 8.72 -4.94 -1.25
CA GLY A 60 9.87 -4.14 -1.64
C GLY A 60 9.57 -2.97 -2.57
N LEU A 61 8.31 -2.70 -2.90
CA LEU A 61 7.98 -1.53 -3.71
C LEU A 61 7.95 -0.27 -2.83
N PRO A 62 8.72 0.75 -3.20
CA PRO A 62 8.73 1.99 -2.41
C PRO A 62 7.37 2.69 -2.42
N LEU A 63 7.03 3.32 -1.31
CA LEU A 63 5.76 4.04 -1.18
C LEU A 63 5.61 5.15 -2.22
N LYS A 64 6.71 5.84 -2.56
CA LYS A 64 6.69 6.88 -3.59
C LYS A 64 6.30 6.31 -4.95
N THR A 65 6.80 5.13 -5.28
CA THR A 65 6.45 4.43 -6.52
C THR A 65 4.97 4.05 -6.52
N LEU A 66 4.47 3.53 -5.40
CA LEU A 66 3.06 3.18 -5.27
C LEU A 66 2.15 4.41 -5.36
N ALA A 67 2.60 5.55 -4.84
CA ALA A 67 1.86 6.80 -4.94
C ALA A 67 1.68 7.26 -6.40
N LEU A 68 2.71 7.06 -7.22
CA LEU A 68 2.63 7.37 -8.66
C LEU A 68 1.65 6.46 -9.39
N MET A 69 1.39 5.27 -8.87
CA MET A 69 0.49 4.28 -9.47
C MET A 69 -0.85 4.19 -8.73
N ARG A 70 -1.21 5.23 -8.01
CA ARG A 70 -2.41 5.25 -7.16
C ARG A 70 -3.68 4.81 -7.89
N ASP A 71 -3.88 5.31 -9.12
CA ASP A 71 -5.08 4.98 -9.88
C ASP A 71 -5.15 3.49 -10.22
N CYS A 72 -4.00 2.88 -10.56
CA CYS A 72 -3.90 1.45 -10.79
C CYS A 72 -4.24 0.64 -9.54
N LEU A 73 -3.86 1.14 -8.37
CA LEU A 73 -4.10 0.47 -7.11
C LEU A 73 -5.57 0.51 -6.68
N ARG A 74 -6.31 1.53 -7.13
CA ARG A 74 -7.73 1.68 -6.83
C ARG A 74 -8.63 0.85 -7.73
N ASP A 75 -8.12 0.40 -8.88
CA ASP A 75 -8.88 -0.42 -9.80
C ASP A 75 -9.06 -1.84 -9.27
N GLU A 76 -9.88 -2.61 -9.95
CA GLU A 76 -10.12 -4.01 -9.57
C GLU A 76 -8.81 -4.80 -9.49
N PRO A 77 -8.67 -5.69 -8.50
CA PRO A 77 -7.40 -6.36 -8.22
C PRO A 77 -6.81 -7.14 -9.40
N GLN A 78 -7.65 -7.67 -10.28
CA GLN A 78 -7.20 -8.44 -11.44
C GLN A 78 -6.72 -7.58 -12.60
N ASP A 79 -6.99 -6.27 -12.54
CA ASP A 79 -6.70 -5.35 -13.63
C ASP A 79 -5.57 -4.39 -13.28
N PHE A 80 -4.47 -4.92 -12.77
CA PHE A 80 -3.29 -4.11 -12.54
C PHE A 80 -2.80 -3.51 -13.87
N CYS A 81 -2.50 -2.21 -13.84
CA CYS A 81 -1.96 -1.57 -15.03
C CYS A 81 -0.58 -2.13 -15.39
N ALA A 82 -0.18 -1.93 -16.65
CA ALA A 82 1.08 -2.47 -17.16
C ALA A 82 2.29 -1.99 -16.37
N GLU A 83 2.26 -0.73 -15.91
CA GLU A 83 3.34 -0.17 -15.10
C GLU A 83 3.51 -0.90 -13.78
N LEU A 84 2.38 -1.19 -13.10
CA LEU A 84 2.43 -1.92 -11.84
C LEU A 84 2.92 -3.35 -12.05
N ARG A 85 2.48 -4.02 -13.13
CA ARG A 85 2.96 -5.37 -13.45
C ARG A 85 4.47 -5.37 -13.68
N ARG A 86 4.98 -4.40 -14.43
CA ARG A 86 6.42 -4.29 -14.68
C ARG A 86 7.20 -4.06 -13.38
N ALA A 87 6.69 -3.19 -12.51
CA ALA A 87 7.31 -2.95 -11.21
C ALA A 87 7.34 -4.21 -10.35
N LEU A 88 6.25 -4.98 -10.34
CA LEU A 88 6.17 -6.23 -9.60
C LEU A 88 7.14 -7.28 -10.15
N HIS A 89 7.23 -7.41 -11.48
CA HIS A 89 8.18 -8.34 -12.10
C HIS A 89 9.63 -7.97 -11.79
N ALA A 90 9.97 -6.68 -11.89
CA ALA A 90 11.32 -6.22 -11.54
C ALA A 90 11.64 -6.51 -10.07
N GLN A 91 10.66 -6.31 -9.18
CA GLN A 91 10.86 -6.56 -7.76
C GLN A 91 11.02 -8.06 -7.47
N GLN A 92 10.27 -8.92 -8.15
CA GLN A 92 10.43 -10.36 -8.01
C GLN A 92 11.84 -10.80 -8.40
N ALA A 93 12.36 -10.27 -9.50
CA ALA A 93 13.73 -10.58 -9.95
C ALA A 93 14.77 -10.13 -8.90
N GLU A 94 14.58 -8.96 -8.32
CA GLU A 94 15.48 -8.43 -7.30
C GLU A 94 15.43 -9.27 -6.03
N ILE A 95 14.24 -9.68 -5.60
CA ILE A 95 14.08 -10.56 -4.43
C ILE A 95 14.79 -11.90 -4.67
N ALA A 96 14.62 -12.50 -5.85
CA ALA A 96 15.28 -13.75 -6.21
C ALA A 96 16.80 -13.61 -6.13
N ARG A 97 17.35 -12.51 -6.66
CA ARG A 97 18.78 -12.22 -6.61
C ARG A 97 19.27 -12.07 -5.17
N GLN A 98 18.52 -11.37 -4.32
CA GLN A 98 18.88 -11.19 -2.91
C GLN A 98 18.84 -12.52 -2.15
N MET A 99 17.89 -13.39 -2.45
CA MET A 99 17.82 -14.70 -1.83
C MET A 99 19.07 -15.54 -2.16
N VAL A 100 19.55 -15.50 -3.39
CA VAL A 100 20.76 -16.20 -3.78
C VAL A 100 21.97 -15.65 -3.01
N LEU A 101 22.13 -14.33 -2.95
CA LEU A 101 23.23 -13.69 -2.23
C LEU A 101 23.21 -14.00 -0.74
N LEU A 102 22.04 -13.96 -0.12
CA LEU A 102 21.89 -14.29 1.30
C LEU A 102 22.21 -15.77 1.56
N GLY A 103 21.79 -16.66 0.66
CA GLY A 103 22.12 -18.08 0.76
C GLY A 103 23.62 -18.33 0.68
N GLN A 104 24.32 -17.63 -0.21
CA GLN A 104 25.78 -17.70 -0.31
C GLN A 104 26.45 -17.20 0.97
N SER A 105 25.98 -16.10 1.51
CA SER A 105 26.51 -15.54 2.77
C SER A 105 26.29 -16.51 3.93
N GLN A 106 25.14 -17.14 3.99
CA GLN A 106 24.81 -18.12 5.01
C GLN A 106 25.75 -19.33 4.94
N ALA A 107 26.08 -19.77 3.72
CA ALA A 107 26.97 -20.91 3.51
C ALA A 107 28.39 -20.65 3.99
N LEU A 108 28.79 -19.38 4.11
CA LEU A 108 30.11 -19.00 4.58
C LEU A 108 30.21 -18.94 6.11
N LEU A 109 29.09 -18.97 6.78
CA LEU A 109 29.05 -18.96 8.25
C LEU A 109 29.07 -20.38 8.81
#